data_67008aaa2dcb8126fba00cd99d74f6f7
#
_entry.id   67008aaa2dcb8126fba00cd99d74f6f7
#
_cell.length_a   1.000
_cell.length_b   1.000
_cell.length_c   1.000
_cell.angle_alpha   90.00
_cell.angle_beta   90.00
_cell.angle_gamma   90.00
#
_symmetry.space_group_name_H-M   'P 1'
#
loop_
_entity.id
_entity.type
_entity.pdbx_description
1 polymer ?
#
loop_
_entity_poly.entity_id
_entity_poly.type
_entity_poly.pdbx_seq_one_letter_code
_entity_poly.pdbx_strand_id
1 'polypeptide(L)'
;MIIFDLSRLISRAGRETPTGIDRVELAYAQHLIAGTEPLHFAMLTATGRFGLLPKATAVDYIRTIDGAWRGHVASSRLSGRTRRLARTLHLGALVRGEQTLRTLRRTEIGTPIYLLVSHHHLEKRRAIARLKQEGGARFICLIHDLIPIDFPEYALPGQDDKHRRRIETAASLADAIIVNSTVTREAFQPYLARAGRTPPVLVAPFGVDLPAAPMDAPSPIKPSYFVCVGTIEARKNHLLLLNLWRQLVDELGDAVPRLVLVGQRGWETENVVDMLERCPALRGIVLEYGNLPDAELTRLVKGARALLLPSFAEGFGFPLVEALALGVPALCSNLAALRENGGDIAEFFDPLDGSGWRAAVIDYSLPSSPRRQAQLSRLTGWRPPSWDDHFAAVEPLIAKARAIHQRPNEVLAPAQLAGHRNPQIDGHETADIR
;
A
#
# COMPACT_ATOMS: atom_id res chain seq x y z
N MET A 1 0.72 -24.68 10.18
CA MET A 1 1.56 -24.44 8.98
C MET A 1 1.01 -23.24 8.20
N ILE A 2 1.86 -22.30 7.83
CA ILE A 2 1.52 -21.14 6.99
C ILE A 2 2.20 -21.29 5.63
N ILE A 3 1.46 -21.02 4.55
CA ILE A 3 1.96 -20.88 3.19
C ILE A 3 1.83 -19.40 2.83
N PHE A 4 2.95 -18.68 2.87
CA PHE A 4 2.98 -17.24 2.63
C PHE A 4 3.27 -16.94 1.15
N ASP A 5 2.43 -16.12 0.53
CA ASP A 5 2.60 -15.71 -0.86
C ASP A 5 3.63 -14.57 -0.99
N LEU A 6 4.67 -14.79 -1.81
CA LEU A 6 5.72 -13.83 -2.12
C LEU A 6 5.65 -13.26 -3.54
N SER A 7 4.54 -13.48 -4.25
CA SER A 7 4.43 -13.11 -5.66
C SER A 7 4.74 -11.65 -5.93
N ARG A 8 4.27 -10.75 -5.06
CA ARG A 8 4.50 -9.32 -5.20
C ARG A 8 5.94 -8.95 -4.92
N LEU A 9 6.52 -9.36 -3.80
CA LEU A 9 7.92 -9.07 -3.50
C LEU A 9 8.86 -9.57 -4.61
N ILE A 10 8.62 -10.78 -5.13
CA ILE A 10 9.39 -11.32 -6.26
C ILE A 10 9.26 -10.44 -7.50
N SER A 11 8.08 -9.89 -7.77
CA SER A 11 7.86 -8.95 -8.88
C SER A 11 8.57 -7.60 -8.71
N ARG A 12 9.04 -7.30 -7.48
CA ARG A 12 9.75 -6.07 -7.14
C ARG A 12 11.26 -6.17 -7.24
N ALA A 13 11.79 -7.32 -7.64
CA ALA A 13 13.22 -7.53 -7.82
C ALA A 13 13.84 -6.46 -8.74
N GLY A 14 14.79 -5.70 -8.20
CA GLY A 14 15.45 -4.60 -8.92
C GLY A 14 14.78 -3.22 -8.80
N ARG A 15 13.69 -3.07 -8.04
CA ARG A 15 13.20 -1.76 -7.64
C ARG A 15 14.04 -1.21 -6.48
N GLU A 16 14.41 0.05 -6.58
CA GLU A 16 15.29 0.73 -5.61
C GLU A 16 14.55 1.11 -4.33
N THR A 17 13.25 1.40 -4.42
CA THR A 17 12.42 1.82 -3.30
C THR A 17 11.13 1.01 -3.21
N PRO A 18 10.68 0.65 -1.99
CA PRO A 18 9.42 -0.05 -1.78
C PRO A 18 8.22 0.91 -1.86
N THR A 19 7.06 0.37 -2.18
CA THR A 19 5.76 1.03 -1.95
C THR A 19 5.20 0.60 -0.59
N GLY A 20 4.12 1.25 -0.10
CA GLY A 20 3.48 0.87 1.15
C GLY A 20 3.08 -0.62 1.21
N ILE A 21 2.48 -1.15 0.12
CA ILE A 21 2.12 -2.58 0.05
C ILE A 21 3.35 -3.50 0.08
N ASP A 22 4.48 -3.06 -0.49
CA ASP A 22 5.72 -3.85 -0.49
C ASP A 22 6.29 -3.92 0.95
N ARG A 23 6.19 -2.83 1.73
CA ARG A 23 6.57 -2.79 3.15
C ARG A 23 5.70 -3.72 4.00
N VAL A 24 4.39 -3.76 3.75
CA VAL A 24 3.48 -4.69 4.45
C VAL A 24 3.86 -6.14 4.19
N GLU A 25 4.05 -6.53 2.91
CA GLU A 25 4.43 -7.91 2.59
C GLU A 25 5.79 -8.28 3.17
N LEU A 26 6.74 -7.33 3.21
CA LEU A 26 8.05 -7.53 3.84
C LEU A 26 7.94 -7.72 5.37
N ALA A 27 7.16 -6.90 6.06
CA ALA A 27 6.93 -7.01 7.50
C ALA A 27 6.31 -8.36 7.87
N TYR A 28 5.30 -8.81 7.12
CA TYR A 28 4.74 -10.15 7.29
C TYR A 28 5.77 -11.25 7.07
N ALA A 29 6.58 -11.15 6.01
CA ALA A 29 7.62 -12.14 5.71
C ALA A 29 8.65 -12.23 6.85
N GLN A 30 9.09 -11.10 7.39
CA GLN A 30 10.04 -11.02 8.50
C GLN A 30 9.45 -11.59 9.79
N HIS A 31 8.23 -11.21 10.15
CA HIS A 31 7.53 -11.74 11.33
C HIS A 31 7.38 -13.26 11.25
N LEU A 32 6.93 -13.80 10.12
CA LEU A 32 6.75 -15.23 9.94
C LEU A 32 8.08 -16.02 9.93
N ILE A 33 9.18 -15.41 9.46
CA ILE A 33 10.52 -16.01 9.53
C ILE A 33 11.02 -16.08 10.98
N ALA A 34 10.74 -15.08 11.79
CA ALA A 34 11.13 -15.03 13.21
C ALA A 34 10.27 -15.96 14.07
N GLY A 35 9.06 -16.29 13.65
CA GLY A 35 8.13 -17.16 14.38
C GLY A 35 8.53 -18.63 14.36
N THR A 36 7.90 -19.42 15.23
CA THR A 36 8.18 -20.85 15.40
C THR A 36 7.25 -21.75 14.58
N GLU A 37 6.22 -21.19 13.95
CA GLU A 37 5.25 -21.97 13.18
C GLU A 37 5.88 -22.50 11.88
N PRO A 38 5.56 -23.75 11.44
CA PRO A 38 5.99 -24.26 10.14
C PRO A 38 5.59 -23.32 9.00
N LEU A 39 6.60 -22.80 8.28
CA LEU A 39 6.47 -21.79 7.25
C LEU A 39 6.96 -22.31 5.91
N HIS A 40 6.11 -22.19 4.89
CA HIS A 40 6.43 -22.37 3.48
C HIS A 40 6.19 -21.06 2.74
N PHE A 41 7.00 -20.80 1.73
CA PHE A 41 6.80 -19.68 0.81
C PHE A 41 6.24 -20.21 -0.50
N ALA A 42 5.36 -19.43 -1.09
CA ALA A 42 4.74 -19.73 -2.36
C ALA A 42 4.73 -18.53 -3.30
N MET A 43 4.50 -18.79 -4.55
CA MET A 43 4.10 -17.76 -5.51
C MET A 43 2.99 -18.27 -6.43
N LEU A 44 2.16 -17.32 -6.85
CA LEU A 44 1.19 -17.48 -7.90
C LEU A 44 1.71 -16.77 -9.15
N THR A 45 1.84 -17.50 -10.27
CA THR A 45 2.32 -16.92 -11.52
C THR A 45 1.22 -16.13 -12.24
N ALA A 46 1.61 -15.29 -13.20
CA ALA A 46 0.68 -14.55 -14.04
C ALA A 46 -0.30 -15.47 -14.81
N THR A 47 0.10 -16.71 -15.10
CA THR A 47 -0.75 -17.73 -15.75
C THR A 47 -1.66 -18.47 -14.77
N GLY A 48 -1.59 -18.16 -13.46
CA GLY A 48 -2.38 -18.82 -12.42
C GLY A 48 -1.81 -20.17 -11.96
N ARG A 49 -0.53 -20.47 -12.26
CA ARG A 49 0.16 -21.62 -11.68
C ARG A 49 0.65 -21.28 -10.28
N PHE A 50 0.37 -22.15 -9.35
CA PHE A 50 0.87 -22.08 -7.97
C PHE A 50 2.16 -22.89 -7.85
N GLY A 51 3.15 -22.39 -7.11
CA GLY A 51 4.37 -23.12 -6.82
C GLY A 51 4.92 -22.79 -5.44
N LEU A 52 5.37 -23.84 -4.71
CA LEU A 52 6.14 -23.64 -3.50
C LEU A 52 7.58 -23.25 -3.83
N LEU A 53 8.14 -22.40 -3.01
CA LEU A 53 9.48 -21.84 -3.18
C LEU A 53 10.47 -22.54 -2.24
N PRO A 54 11.73 -22.75 -2.67
CA PRO A 54 12.79 -23.22 -1.77
C PRO A 54 12.96 -22.23 -0.60
N LYS A 55 12.70 -22.67 0.63
CA LYS A 55 12.66 -21.82 1.83
C LYS A 55 13.95 -21.01 2.02
N ALA A 56 15.12 -21.67 1.91
CA ALA A 56 16.41 -21.00 2.06
C ALA A 56 16.62 -19.87 1.04
N THR A 57 16.25 -20.11 -0.23
CA THR A 57 16.37 -19.09 -1.30
C THR A 57 15.38 -17.95 -1.08
N ALA A 58 14.16 -18.24 -0.62
CA ALA A 58 13.16 -17.23 -0.31
C ALA A 58 13.61 -16.33 0.86
N VAL A 59 14.16 -16.91 1.92
CA VAL A 59 14.73 -16.16 3.06
C VAL A 59 15.92 -15.28 2.62
N ASP A 60 16.84 -15.82 1.80
CA ASP A 60 17.96 -15.03 1.25
C ASP A 60 17.46 -13.88 0.37
N TYR A 61 16.43 -14.12 -0.44
CA TYR A 61 15.78 -13.08 -1.23
C TYR A 61 15.19 -11.96 -0.37
N ILE A 62 14.39 -12.31 0.66
CA ILE A 62 13.76 -11.36 1.58
C ILE A 62 14.81 -10.51 2.28
N ARG A 63 15.87 -11.11 2.81
CA ARG A 63 16.97 -10.38 3.46
C ARG A 63 17.71 -9.47 2.49
N THR A 64 17.90 -9.91 1.26
CA THR A 64 18.63 -9.15 0.24
C THR A 64 17.83 -7.93 -0.22
N ILE A 65 16.51 -8.06 -0.41
CA ILE A 65 15.65 -6.95 -0.83
C ILE A 65 15.45 -5.94 0.31
N ASP A 66 15.31 -6.39 1.55
CA ASP A 66 15.25 -5.53 2.74
C ASP A 66 16.53 -4.69 2.88
N GLY A 67 17.70 -5.32 2.81
CA GLY A 67 18.97 -4.63 2.86
C GLY A 67 19.17 -3.61 1.73
N ALA A 68 18.63 -3.90 0.52
CA ALA A 68 18.66 -2.97 -0.59
C ALA A 68 17.79 -1.73 -0.34
N TRP A 69 16.58 -1.90 0.19
CA TRP A 69 15.65 -0.81 0.46
C TRP A 69 16.06 0.05 1.66
N ARG A 70 16.69 -0.55 2.67
CA ARG A 70 17.24 0.19 3.83
C ARG A 70 18.53 0.97 3.50
N GLY A 71 19.11 0.76 2.30
CA GLY A 71 20.32 1.50 1.89
C GLY A 71 21.62 1.02 2.50
N HIS A 72 21.66 -0.21 3.06
CA HIS A 72 22.85 -0.73 3.75
C HIS A 72 24.03 -1.09 2.83
N VAL A 73 23.82 -1.19 1.50
CA VAL A 73 24.86 -1.52 0.50
C VAL A 73 24.59 -0.80 -0.83
N ALA A 74 25.64 -0.47 -1.58
CA ALA A 74 25.54 0.14 -2.91
C ALA A 74 24.50 -0.57 -3.80
N SER A 75 23.48 0.18 -4.22
CA SER A 75 22.22 -0.31 -4.85
C SER A 75 22.40 -1.20 -6.07
N SER A 76 23.47 -1.00 -6.87
CA SER A 76 23.68 -1.74 -8.12
C SER A 76 24.01 -3.23 -7.93
N ARG A 77 24.82 -3.57 -6.90
CA ARG A 77 25.18 -4.98 -6.61
C ARG A 77 24.02 -5.77 -6.02
N LEU A 78 23.26 -5.15 -5.11
CA LEU A 78 22.08 -5.78 -4.52
C LEU A 78 20.95 -5.96 -5.54
N SER A 79 20.75 -4.99 -6.44
CA SER A 79 19.79 -5.10 -7.53
C SER A 79 20.08 -6.28 -8.47
N GLY A 80 21.35 -6.57 -8.76
CA GLY A 80 21.75 -7.76 -9.53
C GLY A 80 21.47 -9.07 -8.79
N ARG A 81 21.77 -9.12 -7.48
CA ARG A 81 21.53 -10.31 -6.64
C ARG A 81 20.03 -10.58 -6.47
N THR A 82 19.22 -9.56 -6.18
CA THR A 82 17.76 -9.72 -6.05
C THR A 82 17.12 -10.24 -7.32
N ARG A 83 17.52 -9.71 -8.51
CA ARG A 83 17.02 -10.21 -9.80
C ARG A 83 17.40 -11.67 -10.05
N ARG A 84 18.62 -12.08 -9.70
CA ARG A 84 19.05 -13.46 -9.84
C ARG A 84 18.25 -14.40 -8.94
N LEU A 85 18.11 -14.07 -7.65
CA LEU A 85 17.33 -14.84 -6.69
C LEU A 85 15.86 -14.93 -7.12
N ALA A 86 15.26 -13.81 -7.55
CA ALA A 86 13.88 -13.80 -8.06
C ALA A 86 13.68 -14.74 -9.26
N ARG A 87 14.64 -14.77 -10.21
CA ARG A 87 14.61 -15.72 -11.35
C ARG A 87 14.68 -17.17 -10.88
N THR A 88 15.54 -17.47 -9.92
CA THR A 88 15.67 -18.81 -9.33
C THR A 88 14.37 -19.25 -8.67
N LEU A 89 13.73 -18.34 -7.89
CA LEU A 89 12.45 -18.60 -7.25
C LEU A 89 11.34 -18.82 -8.29
N HIS A 90 11.29 -18.01 -9.33
CA HIS A 90 10.30 -18.13 -10.41
C HIS A 90 10.41 -19.46 -11.15
N LEU A 91 11.63 -19.86 -11.52
CA LEU A 91 11.89 -21.16 -12.16
C LEU A 91 11.55 -22.32 -11.22
N GLY A 92 11.91 -22.22 -9.94
CA GLY A 92 11.57 -23.23 -8.92
C GLY A 92 10.07 -23.44 -8.78
N ALA A 93 9.28 -22.37 -8.82
CA ALA A 93 7.83 -22.44 -8.76
C ALA A 93 7.22 -23.15 -9.99
N LEU A 94 7.78 -22.92 -11.19
CA LEU A 94 7.29 -23.54 -12.43
C LEU A 94 7.56 -25.05 -12.47
N VAL A 95 8.70 -25.50 -11.93
CA VAL A 95 9.13 -26.91 -12.01
C VAL A 95 8.44 -27.77 -10.94
N ARG A 96 8.19 -27.25 -9.74
CA ARG A 96 7.73 -28.03 -8.57
C ARG A 96 6.25 -27.84 -8.21
N GLY A 97 5.50 -27.01 -8.96
CA GLY A 97 4.23 -26.44 -8.49
C GLY A 97 3.14 -27.41 -8.07
N GLU A 98 2.76 -28.38 -8.92
CA GLU A 98 1.57 -29.20 -8.65
C GLU A 98 1.81 -30.40 -7.75
N GLN A 99 2.98 -31.03 -7.83
CA GLN A 99 3.34 -32.17 -6.98
C GLN A 99 3.38 -31.78 -5.50
N THR A 100 3.75 -30.54 -5.21
CA THR A 100 4.04 -30.08 -3.85
C THR A 100 2.79 -29.85 -3.00
N LEU A 101 1.65 -29.46 -3.60
CA LEU A 101 0.38 -29.32 -2.85
C LEU A 101 -0.14 -30.67 -2.33
N ARG A 102 -0.04 -31.70 -3.16
CA ARG A 102 -0.44 -33.06 -2.76
C ARG A 102 0.49 -33.62 -1.69
N THR A 103 1.78 -33.29 -1.76
CA THR A 103 2.79 -33.70 -0.78
C THR A 103 2.55 -33.01 0.56
N LEU A 104 2.31 -31.69 0.58
CA LEU A 104 2.03 -30.94 1.82
C LEU A 104 0.83 -31.53 2.59
N ARG A 105 -0.23 -31.89 1.88
CA ARG A 105 -1.41 -32.52 2.51
C ARG A 105 -1.12 -33.88 3.15
N ARG A 106 -0.09 -34.60 2.67
CA ARG A 106 0.28 -35.93 3.17
C ARG A 106 1.31 -35.92 4.30
N THR A 107 2.15 -34.88 4.35
CA THR A 107 3.32 -34.85 5.24
C THR A 107 3.13 -33.97 6.47
N GLU A 108 2.15 -33.05 6.46
CA GLU A 108 1.99 -32.09 7.53
C GLU A 108 0.67 -32.27 8.31
N ILE A 109 0.77 -32.19 9.65
CA ILE A 109 -0.36 -32.32 10.56
C ILE A 109 -1.06 -30.97 10.64
N GLY A 110 -2.37 -30.94 10.31
CA GLY A 110 -3.23 -29.78 10.46
C GLY A 110 -3.60 -29.07 9.16
N THR A 111 -4.55 -28.12 9.26
CA THR A 111 -5.07 -27.36 8.13
C THR A 111 -4.06 -26.27 7.71
N PRO A 112 -3.53 -26.27 6.48
CA PRO A 112 -2.64 -25.23 6.02
C PRO A 112 -3.39 -23.90 5.82
N ILE A 113 -2.71 -22.80 6.11
CA ILE A 113 -3.20 -21.44 5.88
C ILE A 113 -2.46 -20.87 4.67
N TYR A 114 -3.15 -20.57 3.59
CA TYR A 114 -2.61 -19.74 2.50
C TYR A 114 -2.86 -18.28 2.82
N LEU A 115 -1.78 -17.54 3.07
CA LEU A 115 -1.81 -16.13 3.45
C LEU A 115 -1.29 -15.24 2.32
N LEU A 116 -2.17 -14.39 1.80
CA LEU A 116 -1.90 -13.44 0.72
C LEU A 116 -2.15 -12.01 1.23
N VAL A 117 -1.10 -11.25 1.49
CA VAL A 117 -1.18 -9.90 2.06
C VAL A 117 -0.98 -8.79 1.04
N SER A 118 -1.02 -9.10 -0.23
CA SER A 118 -1.01 -8.15 -1.34
C SER A 118 -2.15 -8.42 -2.29
N HIS A 119 -2.46 -7.47 -3.17
CA HIS A 119 -3.47 -7.70 -4.21
C HIS A 119 -2.90 -8.43 -5.44
N HIS A 120 -1.62 -8.87 -5.39
CA HIS A 120 -0.95 -9.46 -6.54
C HIS A 120 -1.54 -10.82 -6.88
N HIS A 121 -2.02 -10.98 -8.13
CA HIS A 121 -2.70 -12.19 -8.62
C HIS A 121 -3.97 -12.63 -7.88
N LEU A 122 -4.54 -11.79 -6.99
CA LEU A 122 -5.79 -12.08 -6.30
C LEU A 122 -6.98 -12.24 -7.28
N GLU A 123 -6.88 -11.68 -8.49
CA GLU A 123 -7.85 -11.90 -9.58
C GLU A 123 -7.84 -13.34 -10.16
N LYS A 124 -6.86 -14.16 -9.80
CA LYS A 124 -6.75 -15.56 -10.26
C LYS A 124 -7.64 -16.52 -9.46
N ARG A 125 -8.95 -16.23 -9.42
CA ARG A 125 -9.94 -16.97 -8.61
C ARG A 125 -9.84 -18.49 -8.71
N ARG A 126 -9.66 -19.04 -9.95
CA ARG A 126 -9.57 -20.49 -10.15
C ARG A 126 -8.34 -21.11 -9.45
N ALA A 127 -7.21 -20.42 -9.47
CA ALA A 127 -6.00 -20.90 -8.82
C ALA A 127 -6.17 -20.93 -7.28
N ILE A 128 -6.75 -19.90 -6.69
CA ILE A 128 -7.04 -19.84 -5.25
C ILE A 128 -8.09 -20.89 -4.85
N ALA A 129 -9.13 -21.08 -5.66
CA ALA A 129 -10.13 -22.12 -5.41
C ALA A 129 -9.52 -23.53 -5.42
N ARG A 130 -8.60 -23.83 -6.35
CA ARG A 130 -7.86 -25.10 -6.39
C ARG A 130 -7.00 -25.32 -5.14
N LEU A 131 -6.32 -24.28 -4.64
CA LEU A 131 -5.57 -24.33 -3.38
C LEU A 131 -6.44 -24.75 -2.20
N LYS A 132 -7.66 -24.23 -2.13
CA LYS A 132 -8.63 -24.60 -1.11
C LYS A 132 -9.14 -26.03 -1.28
N GLN A 133 -9.54 -26.40 -2.48
CA GLN A 133 -10.17 -27.70 -2.78
C GLN A 133 -9.16 -28.85 -2.78
N GLU A 134 -8.08 -28.74 -3.54
CA GLU A 134 -7.08 -29.80 -3.71
C GLU A 134 -6.03 -29.79 -2.58
N GLY A 135 -5.62 -28.59 -2.11
CA GLY A 135 -4.64 -28.42 -1.05
C GLY A 135 -5.22 -28.49 0.37
N GLY A 136 -6.55 -28.39 0.52
CA GLY A 136 -7.22 -28.32 1.83
C GLY A 136 -6.88 -27.05 2.61
N ALA A 137 -6.32 -26.03 1.93
CA ALA A 137 -5.88 -24.81 2.61
C ALA A 137 -7.04 -23.89 2.96
N ARG A 138 -6.93 -23.21 4.09
CA ARG A 138 -7.72 -22.01 4.38
C ARG A 138 -7.08 -20.82 3.72
N PHE A 139 -7.90 -19.96 3.15
CA PHE A 139 -7.42 -18.75 2.47
C PHE A 139 -7.68 -17.53 3.33
N ILE A 140 -6.61 -16.83 3.70
CA ILE A 140 -6.66 -15.53 4.38
C ILE A 140 -6.03 -14.50 3.45
N CYS A 141 -6.70 -13.37 3.26
CA CYS A 141 -6.14 -12.26 2.49
C CYS A 141 -6.25 -10.94 3.23
N LEU A 142 -5.35 -10.02 2.87
CA LEU A 142 -5.37 -8.64 3.32
C LEU A 142 -5.83 -7.74 2.17
N ILE A 143 -6.80 -6.86 2.45
CA ILE A 143 -7.31 -5.85 1.52
C ILE A 143 -6.81 -4.49 1.98
N HIS A 144 -6.04 -3.81 1.12
CA HIS A 144 -5.43 -2.51 1.40
C HIS A 144 -6.39 -1.34 1.20
N ASP A 145 -7.16 -1.38 0.12
CA ASP A 145 -8.13 -0.35 -0.28
C ASP A 145 -9.02 -0.87 -1.42
N LEU A 146 -10.02 -0.08 -1.78
CA LEU A 146 -10.86 -0.26 -2.96
C LEU A 146 -10.73 0.93 -3.93
N ILE A 147 -9.72 1.78 -3.75
CA ILE A 147 -9.54 3.02 -4.50
C ILE A 147 -9.67 2.86 -6.01
N PRO A 148 -9.06 1.85 -6.69
CA PRO A 148 -9.23 1.71 -8.13
C PRO A 148 -10.66 1.42 -8.58
N ILE A 149 -11.56 1.02 -7.67
CA ILE A 149 -12.98 0.77 -7.97
C ILE A 149 -13.82 2.00 -7.65
N ASP A 150 -13.51 2.64 -6.51
CA ASP A 150 -14.30 3.77 -6.00
C ASP A 150 -13.94 5.08 -6.73
N PHE A 151 -12.70 5.17 -7.25
CA PHE A 151 -12.15 6.33 -7.97
C PHE A 151 -11.40 5.85 -9.22
N PRO A 152 -12.11 5.30 -10.23
CA PRO A 152 -11.48 4.72 -11.43
C PRO A 152 -10.69 5.77 -12.23
N GLU A 153 -11.03 7.05 -12.10
CA GLU A 153 -10.32 8.19 -12.72
C GLU A 153 -8.88 8.36 -12.20
N TYR A 154 -8.53 7.79 -11.05
CA TYR A 154 -7.16 7.80 -10.51
C TYR A 154 -6.40 6.51 -10.78
N ALA A 155 -7.00 5.56 -11.47
CA ALA A 155 -6.40 4.28 -11.83
C ALA A 155 -6.09 4.20 -13.32
N LEU A 156 -5.06 3.46 -13.70
CA LEU A 156 -4.81 3.19 -15.10
C LEU A 156 -6.00 2.45 -15.73
N PRO A 157 -6.33 2.68 -17.01
CA PRO A 157 -7.44 2.03 -17.68
C PRO A 157 -7.46 0.50 -17.49
N GLY A 158 -8.61 -0.04 -17.09
CA GLY A 158 -8.81 -1.47 -16.82
C GLY A 158 -8.29 -1.98 -15.47
N GLN A 159 -7.70 -1.11 -14.63
CA GLN A 159 -7.29 -1.48 -13.29
C GLN A 159 -8.47 -1.57 -12.32
N ASP A 160 -9.51 -0.77 -12.52
CA ASP A 160 -10.79 -0.84 -11.81
C ASP A 160 -11.44 -2.23 -11.95
N ASP A 161 -11.61 -2.74 -13.18
CA ASP A 161 -12.14 -4.07 -13.46
C ASP A 161 -11.23 -5.18 -12.90
N LYS A 162 -9.94 -5.04 -13.03
CA LYS A 162 -8.99 -6.00 -12.46
C LYS A 162 -9.08 -6.01 -10.94
N HIS A 163 -9.19 -4.83 -10.32
CA HIS A 163 -9.31 -4.72 -8.87
C HIS A 163 -10.66 -5.25 -8.38
N ARG A 164 -11.75 -4.98 -9.10
CA ARG A 164 -13.07 -5.57 -8.84
C ARG A 164 -13.02 -7.09 -8.79
N ARG A 165 -12.39 -7.74 -9.78
CA ARG A 165 -12.19 -9.20 -9.76
C ARG A 165 -11.39 -9.69 -8.56
N ARG A 166 -10.41 -8.92 -8.06
CA ARG A 166 -9.66 -9.22 -6.83
C ARG A 166 -10.56 -9.20 -5.61
N ILE A 167 -11.33 -8.12 -5.45
CA ILE A 167 -12.25 -7.94 -4.33
C ILE A 167 -13.35 -9.01 -4.33
N GLU A 168 -13.93 -9.32 -5.49
CA GLU A 168 -14.91 -10.40 -5.65
C GLU A 168 -14.32 -11.79 -5.33
N THR A 169 -13.07 -12.03 -5.69
CA THR A 169 -12.35 -13.27 -5.34
C THR A 169 -12.16 -13.37 -3.82
N ALA A 170 -11.72 -12.30 -3.16
CA ALA A 170 -11.60 -12.24 -1.72
C ALA A 170 -12.95 -12.49 -1.04
N ALA A 171 -14.00 -11.78 -1.43
CA ALA A 171 -15.34 -11.92 -0.87
C ALA A 171 -15.89 -13.35 -1.03
N SER A 172 -15.63 -13.99 -2.19
CA SER A 172 -16.16 -15.33 -2.49
C SER A 172 -15.37 -16.47 -1.83
N LEU A 173 -14.06 -16.30 -1.65
CA LEU A 173 -13.18 -17.44 -1.32
C LEU A 173 -12.48 -17.32 0.04
N ALA A 174 -12.28 -16.11 0.59
CA ALA A 174 -11.54 -15.96 1.83
C ALA A 174 -12.26 -16.60 3.02
N ASP A 175 -11.52 -17.27 3.89
CA ASP A 175 -12.00 -17.85 5.15
C ASP A 175 -11.87 -16.85 6.31
N ALA A 176 -10.95 -15.88 6.17
CA ALA A 176 -10.85 -14.68 6.99
C ALA A 176 -10.21 -13.56 6.18
N ILE A 177 -10.48 -12.33 6.56
CA ILE A 177 -10.02 -11.13 5.84
C ILE A 177 -9.41 -10.16 6.85
N ILE A 178 -8.28 -9.58 6.49
CA ILE A 178 -7.62 -8.51 7.21
C ILE A 178 -7.80 -7.24 6.39
N VAL A 179 -8.12 -6.14 7.06
CA VAL A 179 -8.16 -4.80 6.47
C VAL A 179 -7.38 -3.84 7.36
N ASN A 180 -6.84 -2.79 6.77
CA ASN A 180 -6.00 -1.82 7.47
C ASN A 180 -6.77 -0.70 8.19
N SER A 181 -8.06 -0.54 7.89
CA SER A 181 -8.90 0.55 8.42
C SER A 181 -10.37 0.16 8.45
N THR A 182 -11.12 0.86 9.28
CA THR A 182 -12.60 0.75 9.33
C THR A 182 -13.21 1.16 7.99
N VAL A 183 -12.65 2.19 7.34
CA VAL A 183 -13.09 2.66 6.03
C VAL A 183 -12.97 1.55 4.97
N THR A 184 -11.84 0.84 4.94
CA THR A 184 -11.65 -0.28 4.02
C THR A 184 -12.62 -1.43 4.33
N ARG A 185 -12.90 -1.70 5.60
CA ARG A 185 -13.91 -2.71 6.00
C ARG A 185 -15.29 -2.35 5.47
N GLU A 186 -15.71 -1.09 5.66
CA GLU A 186 -17.02 -0.61 5.22
C GLU A 186 -17.17 -0.64 3.70
N ALA A 187 -16.16 -0.21 2.96
CA ALA A 187 -16.13 -0.30 1.50
C ALA A 187 -16.18 -1.74 0.99
N PHE A 188 -15.65 -2.71 1.75
CA PHE A 188 -15.64 -4.13 1.39
C PHE A 188 -16.97 -4.85 1.68
N GLN A 189 -17.77 -4.40 2.67
CA GLN A 189 -19.02 -5.03 3.11
C GLN A 189 -20.01 -5.34 1.98
N PRO A 190 -20.28 -4.44 1.01
CA PRO A 190 -21.21 -4.73 -0.09
C PRO A 190 -20.80 -5.94 -0.93
N TYR A 191 -19.52 -6.23 -1.04
CA TYR A 191 -19.00 -7.39 -1.79
C TYR A 191 -19.24 -8.70 -1.03
N LEU A 192 -19.10 -8.69 0.30
CA LEU A 192 -19.47 -9.84 1.14
C LEU A 192 -20.96 -10.14 1.07
N ALA A 193 -21.80 -9.10 1.16
CA ALA A 193 -23.25 -9.24 1.04
C ALA A 193 -23.67 -9.86 -0.30
N ARG A 194 -23.09 -9.37 -1.40
CA ARG A 194 -23.33 -9.94 -2.74
C ARG A 194 -22.85 -11.39 -2.87
N ALA A 195 -21.75 -11.74 -2.20
CA ALA A 195 -21.23 -13.11 -2.19
C ALA A 195 -22.02 -14.04 -1.26
N GLY A 196 -22.97 -13.53 -0.46
CA GLY A 196 -23.74 -14.29 0.51
C GLY A 196 -22.86 -14.91 1.61
N ARG A 197 -21.74 -14.25 2.00
CA ARG A 197 -20.74 -14.78 2.92
C ARG A 197 -20.46 -13.83 4.08
N THR A 198 -20.14 -14.42 5.22
CA THR A 198 -19.83 -13.70 6.46
C THR A 198 -18.53 -14.20 7.10
N PRO A 199 -17.38 -14.20 6.37
CA PRO A 199 -16.11 -14.54 7.01
C PRO A 199 -15.76 -13.50 8.07
N PRO A 200 -14.95 -13.84 9.09
CA PRO A 200 -14.39 -12.86 10.00
C PRO A 200 -13.60 -11.80 9.24
N VAL A 201 -13.87 -10.52 9.51
CA VAL A 201 -13.12 -9.37 8.98
C VAL A 201 -12.47 -8.65 10.16
N LEU A 202 -11.13 -8.62 10.19
CA LEU A 202 -10.35 -7.95 11.22
C LEU A 202 -9.85 -6.62 10.70
N VAL A 203 -10.08 -5.54 11.44
CA VAL A 203 -9.39 -4.26 11.24
C VAL A 203 -8.10 -4.31 12.05
N ALA A 204 -6.96 -4.26 11.37
CA ALA A 204 -5.64 -4.25 11.95
C ALA A 204 -4.79 -3.15 11.27
N PRO A 205 -4.64 -1.98 11.92
CA PRO A 205 -3.79 -0.90 11.40
C PRO A 205 -2.35 -1.37 11.20
N PHE A 206 -1.66 -0.86 10.18
CA PHE A 206 -0.29 -1.22 9.91
C PHE A 206 0.67 -0.57 10.90
N GLY A 207 1.69 -1.31 11.30
CA GLY A 207 2.80 -0.77 12.04
C GLY A 207 3.71 0.13 11.18
N VAL A 208 4.47 0.96 11.84
CA VAL A 208 5.47 1.84 11.22
C VAL A 208 6.85 1.47 11.72
N ASP A 209 7.74 1.12 10.78
CA ASP A 209 9.16 0.92 11.02
C ASP A 209 9.92 2.17 10.59
N LEU A 210 10.42 2.92 11.56
CA LEU A 210 11.30 4.04 11.27
C LEU A 210 12.75 3.58 11.36
N PRO A 211 13.58 3.81 10.32
CA PRO A 211 15.01 3.58 10.43
C PRO A 211 15.59 4.43 11.57
N ALA A 212 16.53 3.87 12.32
CA ALA A 212 17.31 4.61 13.31
C ALA A 212 18.13 5.69 12.57
N ALA A 213 17.56 6.86 12.39
CA ALA A 213 18.30 8.01 11.87
C ALA A 213 19.04 8.69 13.01
N PRO A 214 20.28 9.22 12.80
CA PRO A 214 20.95 10.05 13.78
C PRO A 214 19.99 11.19 14.20
N MET A 215 19.66 11.24 15.50
CA MET A 215 18.63 12.14 16.02
C MET A 215 18.99 13.63 15.87
N ASP A 216 20.28 13.97 15.75
CA ASP A 216 20.82 15.34 15.84
C ASP A 216 21.36 15.89 14.52
N ALA A 217 21.13 15.23 13.38
CA ALA A 217 21.56 15.76 12.10
C ALA A 217 20.75 17.01 11.74
N PRO A 218 21.41 18.16 11.42
CA PRO A 218 20.70 19.37 11.02
C PRO A 218 19.89 19.13 9.76
N SER A 219 18.79 19.90 9.60
CA SER A 219 17.98 19.85 8.38
C SER A 219 18.85 20.02 7.13
N PRO A 220 18.72 19.14 6.13
CA PRO A 220 19.56 19.21 4.93
C PRO A 220 19.19 20.38 4.02
N ILE A 221 18.07 21.06 4.26
CA ILE A 221 17.52 22.10 3.38
C ILE A 221 17.27 23.38 4.18
N LYS A 222 17.74 24.51 3.60
CA LYS A 222 17.47 25.87 4.09
C LYS A 222 16.96 26.73 2.95
N PRO A 223 16.06 27.69 3.17
CA PRO A 223 15.30 27.97 4.41
C PRO A 223 14.37 26.82 4.80
N SER A 224 13.43 27.02 5.74
CA SER A 224 12.43 26.02 6.17
C SER A 224 11.65 25.44 4.97
N TYR A 225 11.22 24.20 5.08
CA TYR A 225 10.50 23.51 4.00
C TYR A 225 9.35 22.65 4.50
N PHE A 226 8.44 22.37 3.58
CA PHE A 226 7.38 21.36 3.72
C PHE A 226 7.71 20.16 2.87
N VAL A 227 7.24 18.98 3.27
CA VAL A 227 7.48 17.73 2.54
C VAL A 227 6.17 17.09 2.13
N CYS A 228 6.09 16.58 0.90
CA CYS A 228 5.02 15.71 0.41
C CYS A 228 5.64 14.39 -0.04
N VAL A 229 5.17 13.27 0.50
CA VAL A 229 5.75 11.94 0.24
C VAL A 229 4.73 11.05 -0.46
N GLY A 230 5.11 10.47 -1.57
CA GLY A 230 4.30 9.52 -2.35
C GLY A 230 4.54 9.63 -3.84
N THR A 231 4.13 8.61 -4.58
CA THR A 231 4.18 8.63 -6.05
C THR A 231 3.49 9.88 -6.57
N ILE A 232 4.12 10.57 -7.51
CA ILE A 232 3.51 11.71 -8.20
C ILE A 232 2.46 11.15 -9.15
N GLU A 233 1.19 11.18 -8.72
CA GLU A 233 0.03 10.67 -9.44
C GLU A 233 -1.19 11.57 -9.18
N ALA A 234 -2.19 11.57 -10.05
CA ALA A 234 -3.35 12.47 -9.99
C ALA A 234 -4.05 12.44 -8.62
N ARG A 235 -4.22 11.27 -8.03
CA ARG A 235 -4.83 11.05 -6.71
C ARG A 235 -4.15 11.82 -5.57
N LYS A 236 -2.85 12.07 -5.66
CA LYS A 236 -2.05 12.75 -4.62
C LYS A 236 -2.14 14.27 -4.66
N ASN A 237 -2.80 14.83 -5.68
CA ASN A 237 -3.11 16.26 -5.78
C ASN A 237 -1.89 17.20 -5.68
N HIS A 238 -0.76 16.79 -6.25
CA HIS A 238 0.44 17.63 -6.28
C HIS A 238 0.19 18.97 -6.99
N LEU A 239 -0.76 18.99 -7.93
CA LEU A 239 -1.12 20.19 -8.67
C LEU A 239 -1.62 21.32 -7.77
N LEU A 240 -2.38 21.01 -6.70
CA LEU A 240 -2.76 21.98 -5.67
C LEU A 240 -1.50 22.61 -5.08
N LEU A 241 -0.55 21.82 -4.61
CA LEU A 241 0.66 22.33 -3.95
C LEU A 241 1.49 23.19 -4.89
N LEU A 242 1.68 22.77 -6.15
CA LEU A 242 2.45 23.56 -7.12
C LEU A 242 1.80 24.92 -7.41
N ASN A 243 0.48 24.97 -7.56
CA ASN A 243 -0.23 26.23 -7.74
C ASN A 243 -0.18 27.12 -6.48
N LEU A 244 -0.27 26.55 -5.29
CA LEU A 244 -0.06 27.28 -4.05
C LEU A 244 1.34 27.87 -3.97
N TRP A 245 2.38 27.11 -4.25
CA TRP A 245 3.76 27.59 -4.22
C TRP A 245 4.02 28.67 -5.25
N ARG A 246 3.42 28.57 -6.45
CA ARG A 246 3.50 29.63 -7.46
C ARG A 246 2.94 30.95 -6.91
N GLN A 247 1.77 30.91 -6.24
CA GLN A 247 1.19 32.12 -5.61
C GLN A 247 2.06 32.64 -4.45
N LEU A 248 2.58 31.73 -3.61
CA LEU A 248 3.41 32.09 -2.47
C LEU A 248 4.74 32.73 -2.88
N VAL A 249 5.31 32.36 -4.02
CA VAL A 249 6.51 33.01 -4.57
C VAL A 249 6.22 34.46 -4.89
N ASP A 250 5.09 34.74 -5.55
CA ASP A 250 4.68 36.11 -5.91
C ASP A 250 4.39 36.97 -4.65
N GLU A 251 3.91 36.36 -3.59
CA GLU A 251 3.51 37.03 -2.36
C GLU A 251 4.64 37.23 -1.35
N LEU A 252 5.46 36.19 -1.12
CA LEU A 252 6.46 36.14 -0.07
C LEU A 252 7.88 36.42 -0.57
N GLY A 253 8.09 36.41 -1.89
CA GLY A 253 9.42 36.60 -2.49
C GLY A 253 10.46 35.62 -1.91
N ASP A 254 11.58 36.16 -1.43
CA ASP A 254 12.68 35.36 -0.86
C ASP A 254 12.33 34.62 0.45
N ALA A 255 11.23 35.02 1.11
CA ALA A 255 10.75 34.41 2.36
C ALA A 255 9.92 33.14 2.12
N VAL A 256 9.66 32.75 0.86
CA VAL A 256 8.86 31.56 0.55
C VAL A 256 9.54 30.28 1.08
N PRO A 257 8.83 29.41 1.82
CA PRO A 257 9.38 28.13 2.24
C PRO A 257 9.59 27.21 1.02
N ARG A 258 10.53 26.29 1.10
CA ARG A 258 10.68 25.30 0.02
C ARG A 258 9.60 24.22 0.12
N LEU A 259 9.25 23.64 -1.03
CA LEU A 259 8.43 22.42 -1.11
C LEU A 259 9.33 21.27 -1.57
N VAL A 260 9.32 20.18 -0.82
CA VAL A 260 10.07 18.97 -1.14
C VAL A 260 9.07 17.88 -1.51
N LEU A 261 9.12 17.43 -2.75
CA LEU A 261 8.33 16.31 -3.25
C LEU A 261 9.22 15.06 -3.28
N VAL A 262 8.81 14.01 -2.59
CA VAL A 262 9.55 12.74 -2.56
C VAL A 262 8.70 11.62 -3.10
N GLY A 263 9.05 11.13 -4.29
CA GLY A 263 8.36 10.04 -4.96
C GLY A 263 8.66 9.95 -6.43
N GLN A 264 8.46 8.76 -6.99
CA GLN A 264 8.62 8.57 -8.43
C GLN A 264 7.47 9.22 -9.20
N ARG A 265 7.75 9.72 -10.40
CA ARG A 265 6.71 10.15 -11.34
C ARG A 265 5.90 8.92 -11.77
N GLY A 266 4.60 8.97 -11.53
CA GLY A 266 3.63 7.92 -11.85
C GLY A 266 2.99 8.14 -13.22
N TRP A 267 1.70 7.89 -13.30
CA TRP A 267 0.90 8.00 -14.51
C TRP A 267 -0.04 9.21 -14.45
N GLU A 268 -0.45 9.72 -15.64
CA GLU A 268 -1.40 10.84 -15.78
C GLU A 268 -0.99 12.08 -14.95
N THR A 269 0.27 12.49 -15.15
CA THR A 269 0.89 13.57 -14.36
C THR A 269 1.44 14.69 -15.22
N GLU A 270 1.06 14.77 -16.49
CA GLU A 270 1.61 15.70 -17.47
C GLU A 270 1.59 17.16 -16.95
N ASN A 271 0.44 17.60 -16.39
CA ASN A 271 0.29 18.96 -15.85
C ASN A 271 1.24 19.23 -14.69
N VAL A 272 1.45 18.22 -13.82
CA VAL A 272 2.38 18.33 -12.67
C VAL A 272 3.81 18.40 -13.16
N VAL A 273 4.19 17.53 -14.10
CA VAL A 273 5.53 17.48 -14.70
C VAL A 273 5.82 18.78 -15.44
N ASP A 274 4.88 19.28 -16.23
CA ASP A 274 5.00 20.55 -16.95
C ASP A 274 5.25 21.73 -16.00
N MET A 275 4.57 21.76 -14.87
CA MET A 275 4.82 22.78 -13.84
C MET A 275 6.20 22.64 -13.21
N LEU A 276 6.64 21.42 -12.88
CA LEU A 276 7.95 21.17 -12.28
C LEU A 276 9.10 21.55 -13.23
N GLU A 277 8.95 21.27 -14.52
CA GLU A 277 10.02 21.48 -15.50
C GLU A 277 10.04 22.89 -16.11
N ARG A 278 8.86 23.49 -16.31
CA ARG A 278 8.72 24.71 -17.13
C ARG A 278 8.30 25.96 -16.35
N CYS A 279 7.78 25.85 -15.10
CA CYS A 279 7.36 27.03 -14.36
C CYS A 279 8.58 27.76 -13.75
N PRO A 280 8.92 29.00 -14.20
CA PRO A 280 10.08 29.71 -13.70
C PRO A 280 9.99 30.03 -12.20
N ALA A 281 8.79 30.33 -11.69
CA ALA A 281 8.57 30.67 -10.29
C ALA A 281 8.87 29.51 -9.32
N LEU A 282 8.74 28.27 -9.78
CA LEU A 282 8.99 27.08 -8.95
C LEU A 282 10.45 26.61 -8.97
N ARG A 283 11.26 27.15 -9.87
CA ARG A 283 12.65 26.72 -10.04
C ARG A 283 13.50 27.01 -8.81
N GLY A 284 14.06 25.94 -8.21
CA GLY A 284 14.86 26.03 -6.98
C GLY A 284 14.03 26.24 -5.69
N ILE A 285 12.71 26.46 -5.80
CA ILE A 285 11.78 26.53 -4.68
C ILE A 285 11.14 25.17 -4.43
N VAL A 286 10.71 24.49 -5.48
CA VAL A 286 10.22 23.11 -5.41
C VAL A 286 11.37 22.17 -5.75
N LEU A 287 11.64 21.21 -4.85
CA LEU A 287 12.69 20.21 -4.98
C LEU A 287 12.03 18.85 -5.15
N GLU A 288 12.40 18.11 -6.19
CA GLU A 288 11.88 16.78 -6.50
C GLU A 288 12.96 15.71 -6.28
N TYR A 289 12.61 14.66 -5.54
CA TYR A 289 13.45 13.49 -5.30
C TYR A 289 12.69 12.21 -5.69
N GLY A 290 13.14 11.51 -6.74
CA GLY A 290 12.47 10.31 -7.26
C GLY A 290 12.69 9.07 -6.41
N ASN A 291 13.95 8.85 -5.98
CA ASN A 291 14.35 7.65 -5.23
C ASN A 291 15.27 8.06 -4.09
N LEU A 292 14.79 7.95 -2.86
CA LEU A 292 15.61 8.16 -1.67
C LEU A 292 15.68 6.89 -0.84
N PRO A 293 16.85 6.53 -0.31
CA PRO A 293 16.97 5.53 0.76
C PRO A 293 16.14 5.94 1.97
N ASP A 294 15.62 4.95 2.70
CA ASP A 294 14.74 5.20 3.85
C ASP A 294 15.36 6.14 4.91
N ALA A 295 16.68 6.02 5.16
CA ALA A 295 17.37 6.89 6.09
C ALA A 295 17.38 8.36 5.65
N GLU A 296 17.54 8.62 4.35
CA GLU A 296 17.52 9.98 3.79
C GLU A 296 16.10 10.54 3.76
N LEU A 297 15.11 9.72 3.40
CA LEU A 297 13.69 10.08 3.47
C LEU A 297 13.32 10.46 4.91
N THR A 298 13.67 9.63 5.89
CA THR A 298 13.40 9.88 7.32
C THR A 298 14.01 11.20 7.77
N ARG A 299 15.26 11.49 7.36
CA ARG A 299 15.93 12.76 7.68
C ARG A 299 15.23 13.96 7.05
N LEU A 300 14.79 13.84 5.79
CA LEU A 300 14.02 14.90 5.13
C LEU A 300 12.67 15.13 5.81
N VAL A 301 11.94 14.08 6.11
CA VAL A 301 10.64 14.22 6.80
C VAL A 301 10.86 14.87 8.17
N LYS A 302 11.81 14.38 8.97
CA LYS A 302 12.10 14.89 10.31
C LYS A 302 12.50 16.37 10.35
N GLY A 303 13.20 16.85 9.31
CA GLY A 303 13.62 18.25 9.21
C GLY A 303 12.54 19.20 8.69
N ALA A 304 11.41 18.71 8.25
CA ALA A 304 10.34 19.52 7.65
C ALA A 304 9.53 20.29 8.69
N ARG A 305 8.94 21.41 8.27
CA ARG A 305 7.97 22.18 9.09
C ARG A 305 6.68 21.39 9.31
N ALA A 306 6.22 20.72 8.27
CA ALA A 306 5.11 19.78 8.29
C ALA A 306 5.15 18.86 7.06
N LEU A 307 4.49 17.71 7.19
CA LEU A 307 4.08 16.89 6.05
C LEU A 307 2.84 17.52 5.41
N LEU A 308 2.78 17.53 4.07
CA LEU A 308 1.58 17.87 3.30
C LEU A 308 1.05 16.62 2.60
N LEU A 309 -0.23 16.29 2.83
CA LEU A 309 -0.88 15.15 2.23
C LEU A 309 -2.26 15.55 1.66
N PRO A 310 -2.30 16.28 0.52
CA PRO A 310 -3.53 16.84 -0.05
C PRO A 310 -4.31 15.84 -0.91
N SER A 311 -4.14 14.54 -0.69
CA SER A 311 -4.69 13.46 -1.50
C SER A 311 -6.21 13.51 -1.61
N PHE A 312 -6.74 13.11 -2.76
CA PHE A 312 -8.19 12.90 -2.98
C PHE A 312 -8.68 11.56 -2.42
N ALA A 313 -7.80 10.56 -2.32
CA ALA A 313 -8.13 9.25 -1.77
C ALA A 313 -6.90 8.58 -1.14
N GLU A 314 -7.10 7.91 -0.01
CA GLU A 314 -6.08 7.12 0.71
C GLU A 314 -6.68 5.86 1.33
N GLY A 315 -5.94 4.74 1.27
CA GLY A 315 -6.35 3.51 1.94
C GLY A 315 -5.93 3.45 3.41
N PHE A 316 -4.74 4.01 3.73
CA PHE A 316 -4.19 4.04 5.10
C PHE A 316 -3.50 5.37 5.42
N GLY A 317 -2.64 5.87 4.52
CA GLY A 317 -1.89 7.10 4.75
C GLY A 317 -0.58 6.88 5.50
N PHE A 318 0.26 5.93 5.07
CA PHE A 318 1.59 5.70 5.65
C PHE A 318 2.39 6.99 5.89
N PRO A 319 2.48 7.95 4.92
CA PRO A 319 3.25 9.16 5.15
C PRO A 319 2.79 9.98 6.35
N LEU A 320 1.47 10.01 6.63
CA LEU A 320 0.92 10.66 7.81
C LEU A 320 1.45 10.02 9.09
N VAL A 321 1.29 8.70 9.22
CA VAL A 321 1.68 7.98 10.44
C VAL A 321 3.20 8.03 10.65
N GLU A 322 3.99 7.93 9.57
CA GLU A 322 5.45 8.06 9.58
C GLU A 322 5.88 9.47 10.03
N ALA A 323 5.25 10.54 9.52
CA ALA A 323 5.57 11.91 9.94
C ALA A 323 5.22 12.14 11.41
N LEU A 324 4.05 11.72 11.88
CA LEU A 324 3.65 11.84 13.27
C LEU A 324 4.59 11.05 14.20
N ALA A 325 5.02 9.85 13.80
CA ALA A 325 5.97 9.03 14.54
C ALA A 325 7.37 9.67 14.64
N LEU A 326 7.74 10.52 13.65
CA LEU A 326 8.96 11.34 13.68
C LEU A 326 8.81 12.66 14.46
N GLY A 327 7.65 12.92 15.06
CA GLY A 327 7.37 14.18 15.74
C GLY A 327 7.10 15.36 14.81
N VAL A 328 6.75 15.07 13.55
CA VAL A 328 6.52 16.09 12.52
C VAL A 328 5.03 16.36 12.36
N PRO A 329 4.59 17.62 12.45
CA PRO A 329 3.20 17.99 12.18
C PRO A 329 2.75 17.59 10.78
N ALA A 330 1.45 17.38 10.60
CA ALA A 330 0.88 17.01 9.31
C ALA A 330 -0.36 17.83 8.98
N LEU A 331 -0.42 18.32 7.75
CA LEU A 331 -1.57 18.97 7.13
C LEU A 331 -2.10 18.00 6.07
N CYS A 332 -3.32 17.53 6.24
CA CYS A 332 -3.86 16.41 5.46
C CYS A 332 -5.22 16.74 4.87
N SER A 333 -5.58 16.07 3.79
CA SER A 333 -6.96 16.06 3.32
C SER A 333 -7.90 15.45 4.35
N ASN A 334 -9.11 15.98 4.43
CA ASN A 334 -10.17 15.50 5.31
C ASN A 334 -10.78 14.19 4.78
N LEU A 335 -9.99 13.12 4.80
CA LEU A 335 -10.38 11.78 4.40
C LEU A 335 -10.57 10.90 5.62
N ALA A 336 -11.60 10.04 5.60
CA ALA A 336 -11.91 9.15 6.72
C ALA A 336 -10.72 8.26 7.14
N ALA A 337 -9.96 7.69 6.18
CA ALA A 337 -8.78 6.89 6.47
C ALA A 337 -7.65 7.71 7.13
N LEU A 338 -7.47 8.98 6.76
CA LEU A 338 -6.49 9.85 7.38
C LEU A 338 -6.93 10.31 8.77
N ARG A 339 -8.24 10.54 8.97
CA ARG A 339 -8.78 10.84 10.29
C ARG A 339 -8.67 9.65 11.26
N GLU A 340 -8.89 8.44 10.78
CA GLU A 340 -8.73 7.22 11.60
C GLU A 340 -7.30 7.10 12.15
N ASN A 341 -6.29 7.46 11.35
CA ASN A 341 -4.88 7.35 11.73
C ASN A 341 -4.29 8.63 12.37
N GLY A 342 -4.75 9.80 11.97
CA GLY A 342 -4.26 11.09 12.47
C GLY A 342 -5.01 11.60 13.69
N GLY A 343 -6.22 11.08 13.95
CA GLY A 343 -7.06 11.48 15.09
C GLY A 343 -7.23 13.00 15.18
N ASP A 344 -7.10 13.51 16.40
CA ASP A 344 -7.15 14.94 16.68
C ASP A 344 -5.78 15.64 16.55
N ILE A 345 -4.74 14.91 16.13
CA ILE A 345 -3.38 15.43 16.05
C ILE A 345 -3.18 16.21 14.75
N ALA A 346 -3.43 15.59 13.60
CA ALA A 346 -3.25 16.22 12.30
C ALA A 346 -4.29 17.32 12.07
N GLU A 347 -3.97 18.29 11.22
CA GLU A 347 -4.96 19.25 10.72
C GLU A 347 -5.51 18.78 9.37
N PHE A 348 -6.82 18.95 9.21
CA PHE A 348 -7.53 18.40 8.06
C PHE A 348 -8.25 19.50 7.26
N PHE A 349 -8.09 19.45 5.95
CA PHE A 349 -8.63 20.39 4.98
C PHE A 349 -9.39 19.67 3.87
N ASP A 350 -10.36 20.33 3.26
CA ASP A 350 -10.89 19.86 2.00
C ASP A 350 -9.76 19.86 0.95
N PRO A 351 -9.57 18.80 0.17
CA PRO A 351 -8.53 18.74 -0.86
C PRO A 351 -8.70 19.79 -1.97
N LEU A 352 -9.85 20.47 -2.04
CA LEU A 352 -10.14 21.55 -2.98
C LEU A 352 -10.06 22.93 -2.33
N ASP A 353 -9.95 23.04 -1.01
CA ASP A 353 -9.84 24.33 -0.31
C ASP A 353 -8.42 24.91 -0.40
N GLY A 354 -8.06 25.43 -1.58
CA GLY A 354 -6.76 26.07 -1.78
C GLY A 354 -6.49 27.21 -0.81
N SER A 355 -7.50 27.96 -0.37
CA SER A 355 -7.34 29.08 0.57
C SER A 355 -6.98 28.60 1.97
N GLY A 356 -7.63 27.55 2.46
CA GLY A 356 -7.33 26.94 3.75
C GLY A 356 -5.92 26.33 3.79
N TRP A 357 -5.54 25.59 2.74
CA TRP A 357 -4.19 25.06 2.57
C TRP A 357 -3.14 26.17 2.57
N ARG A 358 -3.36 27.23 1.79
CA ARG A 358 -2.45 28.39 1.71
C ARG A 358 -2.27 29.04 3.08
N ALA A 359 -3.36 29.38 3.76
CA ALA A 359 -3.33 29.99 5.08
C ALA A 359 -2.55 29.13 6.09
N ALA A 360 -2.74 27.80 6.07
CA ALA A 360 -2.03 26.86 6.93
C ALA A 360 -0.53 26.83 6.60
N VAL A 361 -0.14 26.78 5.33
CA VAL A 361 1.27 26.79 4.92
C VAL A 361 1.96 28.08 5.36
N ILE A 362 1.32 29.24 5.19
CA ILE A 362 1.85 30.54 5.64
C ILE A 362 2.05 30.53 7.15
N ASP A 363 1.04 30.16 7.93
CA ASP A 363 1.14 30.11 9.39
C ASP A 363 2.25 29.17 9.84
N TYR A 364 2.27 27.91 9.32
CA TYR A 364 3.29 26.92 9.69
C TYR A 364 4.70 27.31 9.26
N SER A 365 4.86 28.20 8.28
CA SER A 365 6.18 28.70 7.87
C SER A 365 6.80 29.65 8.90
N LEU A 366 5.97 30.32 9.71
CA LEU A 366 6.43 31.24 10.73
C LEU A 366 7.22 30.53 11.83
N PRO A 367 8.33 31.12 12.32
CA PRO A 367 9.10 30.54 13.43
C PRO A 367 8.24 30.29 14.68
N SER A 368 7.33 31.17 14.98
CA SER A 368 6.45 31.16 16.17
C SER A 368 4.99 30.85 15.87
N SER A 369 4.73 29.93 14.92
CA SER A 369 3.37 29.51 14.57
C SER A 369 2.60 28.91 15.76
N PRO A 370 1.51 29.56 16.27
CA PRO A 370 0.72 28.97 17.34
C PRO A 370 0.01 27.68 16.93
N ARG A 371 -0.48 27.60 15.69
CA ARG A 371 -1.14 26.39 15.15
C ARG A 371 -0.18 25.21 15.16
N ARG A 372 1.05 25.44 14.67
CA ARG A 372 2.07 24.40 14.67
C ARG A 372 2.43 23.96 16.08
N GLN A 373 2.58 24.90 17.02
CA GLN A 373 2.87 24.59 18.42
C GLN A 373 1.73 23.78 19.07
N ALA A 374 0.49 24.15 18.82
CA ALA A 374 -0.68 23.40 19.30
C ALA A 374 -0.69 21.95 18.75
N GLN A 375 -0.35 21.75 17.47
CA GLN A 375 -0.26 20.42 16.91
C GLN A 375 0.90 19.61 17.53
N LEU A 376 2.07 20.21 17.71
CA LEU A 376 3.20 19.57 18.41
C LEU A 376 2.85 19.18 19.84
N SER A 377 2.07 20.02 20.56
CA SER A 377 1.60 19.69 21.91
C SER A 377 0.66 18.49 21.91
N ARG A 378 -0.26 18.38 20.94
CA ARG A 378 -1.12 17.20 20.77
C ARG A 378 -0.34 15.94 20.42
N LEU A 379 0.77 16.10 19.71
CA LEU A 379 1.65 14.99 19.34
C LEU A 379 2.43 14.42 20.54
N THR A 380 2.59 15.20 21.60
CA THR A 380 3.27 14.74 22.80
C THR A 380 2.50 13.58 23.45
N GLY A 381 3.16 12.43 23.56
CA GLY A 381 2.54 11.21 24.13
C GLY A 381 1.75 10.36 23.13
N TRP A 382 1.58 10.80 21.88
CA TRP A 382 1.01 9.95 20.84
C TRP A 382 1.96 8.78 20.50
N ARG A 383 1.37 7.61 20.29
CA ARG A 383 2.12 6.41 19.93
C ARG A 383 1.69 5.94 18.54
N PRO A 384 2.64 5.72 17.62
CA PRO A 384 2.33 5.13 16.34
C PRO A 384 1.82 3.69 16.52
N PRO A 385 0.94 3.21 15.63
CA PRO A 385 0.61 1.79 15.58
C PRO A 385 1.90 0.98 15.34
N SER A 386 2.03 -0.15 16.03
CA SER A 386 3.20 -1.01 15.93
C SER A 386 2.88 -2.29 15.13
N TRP A 387 3.92 -2.89 14.55
CA TRP A 387 3.77 -4.21 13.93
C TRP A 387 3.48 -5.29 14.98
N ASP A 388 3.97 -5.14 16.20
CA ASP A 388 3.67 -6.08 17.30
C ASP A 388 2.18 -6.08 17.63
N ASP A 389 1.53 -4.92 17.73
CA ASP A 389 0.09 -4.81 17.95
C ASP A 389 -0.70 -5.38 16.77
N HIS A 390 -0.25 -5.11 15.54
CA HIS A 390 -0.84 -5.65 14.33
C HIS A 390 -0.82 -7.18 14.34
N PHE A 391 0.34 -7.81 14.60
CA PHE A 391 0.46 -9.26 14.60
C PHE A 391 -0.24 -9.89 15.81
N ALA A 392 -0.22 -9.25 16.98
CA ALA A 392 -1.00 -9.70 18.15
C ALA A 392 -2.50 -9.78 17.84
N ALA A 393 -3.04 -8.92 16.99
CA ALA A 393 -4.41 -8.99 16.52
C ALA A 393 -4.64 -10.05 15.43
N VAL A 394 -3.66 -10.23 14.52
CA VAL A 394 -3.77 -11.12 13.35
C VAL A 394 -3.60 -12.60 13.72
N GLU A 395 -2.72 -12.94 14.66
CA GLU A 395 -2.45 -14.34 15.05
C GLU A 395 -3.71 -15.08 15.56
N PRO A 396 -4.54 -14.49 16.44
CA PRO A 396 -5.81 -15.11 16.85
C PRO A 396 -6.79 -15.33 15.69
N LEU A 397 -6.82 -14.43 14.69
CA LEU A 397 -7.63 -14.61 13.49
C LEU A 397 -7.16 -15.81 12.66
N ILE A 398 -5.85 -15.97 12.49
CA ILE A 398 -5.24 -17.11 11.80
C ILE A 398 -5.59 -18.42 12.54
N ALA A 399 -5.46 -18.44 13.86
CA ALA A 399 -5.80 -19.60 14.67
C ALA A 399 -7.29 -19.95 14.56
N LYS A 400 -8.18 -18.96 14.62
CA LYS A 400 -9.63 -19.14 14.44
C LYS A 400 -9.97 -19.67 13.04
N ALA A 401 -9.38 -19.14 12.00
CA ALA A 401 -9.58 -19.59 10.62
C ALA A 401 -9.17 -21.06 10.43
N ARG A 402 -8.11 -21.50 11.13
CA ARG A 402 -7.64 -22.88 11.12
C ARG A 402 -8.63 -23.84 11.82
N ALA A 403 -9.25 -23.39 12.90
CA ALA A 403 -10.18 -24.20 13.68
C ALA A 403 -11.57 -24.36 13.03
N ILE A 404 -11.91 -23.60 12.00
CA ILE A 404 -13.17 -23.74 11.30
C ILE A 404 -13.20 -25.11 10.62
N HIS A 405 -14.02 -26.04 11.12
CA HIS A 405 -14.23 -27.36 10.50
C HIS A 405 -14.88 -27.17 9.12
N GLN A 406 -14.37 -27.89 8.10
CA GLN A 406 -15.08 -28.00 6.84
C GLN A 406 -16.40 -28.73 7.12
N ARG A 407 -17.56 -28.08 6.95
CA ARG A 407 -18.77 -28.82 6.67
C ARG A 407 -18.55 -29.52 5.33
N PRO A 408 -18.65 -30.87 5.24
CA PRO A 408 -18.61 -31.55 3.95
C PRO A 408 -19.80 -31.05 3.12
N ASN A 409 -19.54 -30.66 1.87
CA ASN A 409 -20.54 -30.33 0.86
C ASN A 409 -21.31 -28.99 1.02
N GLU A 410 -20.67 -27.87 0.63
CA GLU A 410 -21.31 -26.95 -0.31
C GLU A 410 -20.59 -27.10 -1.65
N VAL A 411 -20.97 -28.10 -2.39
CA VAL A 411 -20.66 -28.24 -3.81
C VAL A 411 -21.37 -27.06 -4.51
N LEU A 412 -20.60 -26.09 -4.96
CA LEU A 412 -21.10 -25.07 -5.88
C LEU A 412 -21.69 -25.81 -7.08
N ALA A 413 -23.03 -25.78 -7.19
CA ALA A 413 -23.73 -26.34 -8.32
C ALA A 413 -23.22 -25.69 -9.63
N PRO A 414 -23.10 -26.46 -10.75
CA PRO A 414 -22.55 -25.99 -12.01
C PRO A 414 -23.34 -24.86 -12.70
N ALA A 415 -24.49 -24.50 -12.18
CA ALA A 415 -25.46 -23.61 -12.84
C ALA A 415 -25.10 -22.12 -12.88
N GLN A 416 -24.02 -21.67 -12.26
CA GLN A 416 -23.64 -20.24 -12.27
C GLN A 416 -22.45 -19.91 -13.20
N LEU A 417 -22.11 -20.83 -14.12
CA LEU A 417 -21.08 -20.60 -15.15
C LEU A 417 -21.67 -20.19 -16.51
N ALA A 418 -22.99 -20.08 -16.63
CA ALA A 418 -23.64 -19.63 -17.85
C ALA A 418 -23.56 -18.09 -17.96
N GLY A 419 -22.85 -17.64 -19.00
CA GLY A 419 -22.59 -16.23 -19.26
C GLY A 419 -23.88 -15.40 -19.46
N HIS A 420 -23.88 -14.24 -18.89
CA HIS A 420 -24.75 -13.16 -19.38
C HIS A 420 -24.25 -12.75 -20.78
N ARG A 421 -24.96 -13.21 -21.80
CA ARG A 421 -24.93 -12.59 -23.12
C ARG A 421 -25.63 -11.24 -22.98
N ASN A 422 -24.93 -10.19 -23.31
CA ASN A 422 -25.50 -8.87 -23.53
C ASN A 422 -26.62 -8.96 -24.58
N PRO A 423 -27.79 -8.39 -24.36
CA PRO A 423 -28.74 -8.18 -25.43
C PRO A 423 -28.19 -7.08 -26.36
N GLN A 424 -28.06 -7.42 -27.63
CA GLN A 424 -27.89 -6.48 -28.74
C GLN A 424 -29.01 -5.44 -28.68
N ILE A 425 -28.62 -4.19 -28.66
CA ILE A 425 -29.52 -3.08 -28.98
C ILE A 425 -29.38 -2.89 -30.49
N ASP A 426 -30.36 -3.40 -31.23
CA ASP A 426 -30.57 -3.08 -32.62
C ASP A 426 -31.20 -1.68 -32.75
N GLY A 427 -30.58 -0.87 -33.53
CA GLY A 427 -31.04 -0.09 -34.64
C GLY A 427 -32.02 1.09 -34.46
N HIS A 428 -31.56 2.19 -35.08
CA HIS A 428 -32.30 3.26 -35.74
C HIS A 428 -32.96 4.37 -34.90
N GLU A 429 -32.44 5.58 -35.04
CA GLU A 429 -33.07 6.58 -35.90
C GLU A 429 -32.18 7.84 -36.01
N THR A 430 -31.83 8.15 -37.25
CA THR A 430 -31.31 9.45 -37.68
C THR A 430 -32.42 10.48 -37.62
N ALA A 431 -32.22 11.59 -36.93
CA ALA A 431 -33.00 12.80 -37.14
C ALA A 431 -32.06 13.98 -37.36
N ASP A 432 -31.99 14.43 -38.59
CA ASP A 432 -31.55 15.75 -39.02
C ASP A 432 -32.25 16.86 -38.24
N ILE A 433 -31.49 17.79 -37.69
CA ILE A 433 -31.91 19.17 -37.50
C ILE A 433 -30.73 20.10 -37.76
N ARG A 434 -30.98 21.06 -38.65
CA ARG A 434 -30.21 22.15 -39.20
C ARG A 434 -29.31 22.90 -38.21
#